data_8de7b208147c3eb0e183ce2cf52b99f3
#
_entry.id   8de7b208147c3eb0e183ce2cf52b99f3
#
_cell.length_a   1.000
_cell.length_b   1.000
_cell.length_c   1.000
_cell.angle_alpha   90.00
_cell.angle_beta   90.00
_cell.angle_gamma   90.00
#
_symmetry.space_group_name_H-M   'P 1'
#
loop_
_entity.id
_entity.type
_entity.pdbx_description
1 polymer ?
#
loop_
_entity_poly.entity_id
_entity_poly.type
_entity_poly.pdbx_seq_one_letter_code
_entity_poly.pdbx_strand_id
1 'polypeptide(L)'
;MGKTCRIPFFRAQSSNPGNIINPSIVEAMPKYIPNSRFSDCWASVGSITFYHKNGQCYFRKKSVCRFPSSAGQIAVSEIHRRALAAWRTLDHDVQLRWNEYANAVPSHRPPFDGTSHITGHNLFVSAYHGFAQLGNEHIPEPRKWTPFPCVVIESISTVSDEENLRLICKTIMAKTSEPSRYRLHIKIQFASAKVGKKPGKMRMFLADENFRRLESFVVVKVPMSSGLWNADLNEYRLFCRYSLIDTITGYRNNFKEGTFAVEVNSNLNVPK
;
A
#
# COMPACT_ATOMS: atom_id res chain seq x y z
N MET A 1 18.82 -3.89 -44.34
CA MET A 1 18.19 -2.66 -44.93
C MET A 1 17.11 -2.18 -43.97
N GLY A 2 17.46 -1.21 -43.16
CA GLY A 2 16.59 -0.67 -42.12
C GLY A 2 15.67 0.43 -42.70
N LYS A 3 14.38 0.23 -42.64
CA LYS A 3 13.40 1.27 -42.96
C LYS A 3 13.11 2.11 -41.71
N THR A 4 13.66 3.30 -41.68
CA THR A 4 13.34 4.35 -40.69
C THR A 4 11.94 4.92 -41.02
N CYS A 5 11.01 4.69 -40.11
CA CYS A 5 9.66 5.25 -40.22
C CYS A 5 9.68 6.71 -39.72
N ARG A 6 9.54 7.69 -40.60
CA ARG A 6 9.38 9.11 -40.23
C ARG A 6 7.89 9.39 -40.01
N ILE A 7 7.57 9.84 -38.80
CA ILE A 7 6.23 10.31 -38.43
C ILE A 7 6.13 11.80 -38.73
N PRO A 8 5.09 12.30 -39.43
CA PRO A 8 4.90 13.72 -39.63
C PRO A 8 4.47 14.43 -38.36
N PHE A 9 5.17 15.52 -38.04
CA PHE A 9 4.86 16.43 -36.93
C PHE A 9 3.55 17.18 -37.23
N PHE A 10 2.51 16.97 -36.44
CA PHE A 10 1.37 17.88 -36.38
C PHE A 10 1.67 19.02 -35.40
N ARG A 11 1.73 20.23 -35.94
CA ARG A 11 1.86 21.48 -35.22
C ARG A 11 0.47 21.87 -34.66
N ALA A 12 0.29 21.84 -33.35
CA ALA A 12 -0.89 22.38 -32.71
C ALA A 12 -0.84 23.91 -32.75
N GLN A 13 -1.85 24.52 -33.37
CA GLN A 13 -2.04 25.98 -33.32
C GLN A 13 -2.56 26.37 -31.91
N SER A 14 -1.88 27.32 -31.31
CA SER A 14 -2.30 27.99 -30.08
C SER A 14 -3.35 29.06 -30.40
N SER A 15 -4.49 29.05 -29.74
CA SER A 15 -5.38 30.20 -29.70
C SER A 15 -5.94 30.42 -28.31
N ASN A 16 -5.55 31.53 -27.75
CA ASN A 16 -6.16 32.44 -26.77
C ASN A 16 -6.38 32.03 -25.30
N PRO A 17 -6.03 32.97 -24.39
CA PRO A 17 -6.20 32.83 -22.95
C PRO A 17 -7.52 33.47 -22.50
N GLY A 18 -8.23 32.82 -21.60
CA GLY A 18 -9.31 33.46 -20.84
C GLY A 18 -10.47 32.53 -20.58
N ASN A 19 -10.35 31.72 -19.50
CA ASN A 19 -11.42 31.55 -18.54
C ASN A 19 -11.00 30.56 -17.44
N ILE A 20 -10.96 31.06 -16.22
CA ILE A 20 -10.73 30.27 -15.01
C ILE A 20 -12.02 29.49 -14.75
N ILE A 21 -12.03 28.21 -15.07
CA ILE A 21 -12.99 27.24 -14.54
C ILE A 21 -12.16 26.01 -14.15
N ASN A 22 -12.13 25.75 -12.85
CA ASN A 22 -11.56 24.53 -12.29
C ASN A 22 -12.60 23.41 -12.42
N PRO A 23 -12.51 22.50 -13.38
CA PRO A 23 -13.15 21.21 -13.28
C PRO A 23 -12.09 20.22 -12.84
N SER A 24 -12.44 19.36 -11.91
CA SER A 24 -11.76 18.09 -11.66
C SER A 24 -11.68 17.32 -12.98
N ILE A 25 -10.60 17.54 -13.71
CA ILE A 25 -10.32 16.82 -14.95
C ILE A 25 -9.94 15.40 -14.53
N VAL A 26 -10.92 14.52 -14.59
CA VAL A 26 -10.63 13.11 -14.87
C VAL A 26 -10.01 13.13 -16.27
N GLU A 27 -8.68 13.15 -16.35
CA GLU A 27 -7.98 13.01 -17.62
C GLU A 27 -8.44 11.71 -18.26
N ALA A 28 -9.40 11.83 -19.19
CA ALA A 28 -9.81 10.71 -20.00
C ALA A 28 -8.57 10.24 -20.78
N MET A 29 -8.10 9.03 -20.48
CA MET A 29 -6.95 8.45 -21.18
C MET A 29 -7.25 8.44 -22.69
N PRO A 30 -6.45 9.10 -23.52
CA PRO A 30 -6.72 9.18 -24.94
C PRO A 30 -6.70 7.79 -25.57
N LYS A 31 -7.77 7.47 -26.30
CA LYS A 31 -7.91 6.23 -27.06
C LYS A 31 -7.25 6.40 -28.42
N TYR A 32 -6.57 5.35 -28.86
CA TYR A 32 -6.06 5.26 -30.21
C TYR A 32 -7.02 4.41 -31.06
N ILE A 33 -7.46 4.96 -32.21
CA ILE A 33 -8.27 4.21 -33.16
C ILE A 33 -7.32 3.69 -34.25
N PRO A 34 -7.14 2.37 -34.36
CA PRO A 34 -6.33 1.79 -35.45
C PRO A 34 -6.86 2.23 -36.83
N ASN A 35 -5.97 2.46 -37.75
CA ASN A 35 -6.31 2.73 -39.14
C ASN A 35 -5.65 1.69 -40.06
N SER A 36 -5.92 1.74 -41.35
CA SER A 36 -5.42 0.78 -42.34
C SER A 36 -3.89 0.68 -42.43
N ARG A 37 -3.16 1.68 -41.90
CA ARG A 37 -1.67 1.68 -41.85
C ARG A 37 -1.13 1.18 -40.53
N PHE A 38 -1.92 1.23 -39.47
CA PHE A 38 -1.53 0.81 -38.11
C PHE A 38 -2.68 0.03 -37.48
N SER A 39 -2.74 -1.25 -37.80
CA SER A 39 -3.78 -2.15 -37.28
C SER A 39 -3.63 -2.43 -35.79
N ASP A 40 -2.41 -2.40 -35.31
CA ASP A 40 -2.09 -2.67 -33.89
C ASP A 40 -0.80 -1.96 -33.45
N CYS A 41 -0.84 -1.33 -32.29
CA CYS A 41 0.32 -0.68 -31.70
C CYS A 41 0.45 -1.08 -30.23
N TRP A 42 1.51 -1.76 -29.92
CA TRP A 42 1.91 -2.05 -28.54
C TRP A 42 3.42 -1.84 -28.43
N ALA A 43 3.86 -1.20 -27.42
CA ALA A 43 5.23 -0.92 -27.01
C ALA A 43 5.44 0.58 -26.76
N SER A 44 6.67 0.97 -26.47
CA SER A 44 7.03 2.38 -26.27
C SER A 44 7.80 2.93 -27.43
N VAL A 45 7.35 4.08 -27.96
CA VAL A 45 8.04 4.81 -29.02
C VAL A 45 8.33 6.22 -28.50
N GLY A 46 9.62 6.51 -28.30
CA GLY A 46 10.04 7.80 -27.73
C GLY A 46 9.44 8.06 -26.35
N SER A 47 8.69 9.15 -26.23
CA SER A 47 8.02 9.56 -24.97
C SER A 47 6.61 9.01 -24.81
N ILE A 48 6.15 8.13 -25.69
CA ILE A 48 4.78 7.58 -25.70
C ILE A 48 4.84 6.07 -25.52
N THR A 49 3.95 5.54 -24.68
CA THR A 49 3.72 4.10 -24.52
C THR A 49 2.32 3.76 -24.97
N PHE A 50 2.20 2.82 -25.91
CA PHE A 50 0.95 2.23 -26.38
C PHE A 50 0.67 0.96 -25.60
N TYR A 51 -0.58 0.71 -25.26
CA TYR A 51 -1.01 -0.49 -24.54
C TYR A 51 -2.48 -0.80 -24.82
N HIS A 52 -2.85 -2.07 -24.64
CA HIS A 52 -4.22 -2.53 -24.77
C HIS A 52 -4.87 -2.68 -23.41
N LYS A 53 -6.13 -2.32 -23.31
CA LYS A 53 -6.97 -2.57 -22.16
C LYS A 53 -8.39 -2.85 -22.64
N ASN A 54 -8.93 -4.03 -22.28
CA ASN A 54 -10.28 -4.47 -22.69
C ASN A 54 -10.50 -4.42 -24.22
N GLY A 55 -9.52 -4.90 -24.98
CA GLY A 55 -9.59 -4.92 -26.45
C GLY A 55 -9.46 -3.55 -27.14
N GLN A 56 -9.23 -2.48 -26.39
CA GLN A 56 -9.04 -1.13 -26.94
C GLN A 56 -7.60 -0.67 -26.81
N CYS A 57 -7.11 0.06 -27.81
CA CYS A 57 -5.78 0.64 -27.81
C CYS A 57 -5.78 1.99 -27.12
N TYR A 58 -4.80 2.19 -26.27
CA TYR A 58 -4.59 3.44 -25.53
C TYR A 58 -3.14 3.88 -25.68
N PHE A 59 -2.88 5.16 -25.51
CA PHE A 59 -1.52 5.66 -25.36
C PHE A 59 -1.41 6.59 -24.16
N ARG A 60 -0.23 6.65 -23.59
CA ARG A 60 0.10 7.57 -22.51
C ARG A 60 1.50 8.10 -22.67
N LYS A 61 1.75 9.26 -22.11
CA LYS A 61 3.13 9.76 -21.96
C LYS A 61 3.92 8.79 -21.08
N LYS A 62 5.11 8.43 -21.52
CA LYS A 62 6.04 7.62 -20.73
C LYS A 62 6.38 8.37 -19.46
N SER A 63 6.10 7.79 -18.32
CA SER A 63 6.49 8.39 -17.05
C SER A 63 8.01 8.36 -16.92
N VAL A 64 8.58 9.47 -16.49
CA VAL A 64 9.99 9.51 -16.10
C VAL A 64 10.13 8.74 -14.80
N CYS A 65 11.04 7.77 -14.78
CA CYS A 65 11.38 7.07 -13.53
C CYS A 65 11.93 8.09 -12.53
N ARG A 66 11.22 8.25 -11.41
CA ARG A 66 11.74 9.02 -10.29
C ARG A 66 12.46 8.05 -9.37
N PHE A 67 13.72 8.27 -9.13
CA PHE A 67 14.47 7.52 -8.15
C PHE A 67 13.94 7.82 -6.74
N PRO A 68 13.93 6.82 -5.83
CA PRO A 68 13.57 7.06 -4.45
C PRO A 68 14.50 8.12 -3.85
N SER A 69 13.93 9.16 -3.25
CA SER A 69 14.66 10.31 -2.73
C SER A 69 14.72 10.35 -1.20
N SER A 70 13.74 9.73 -0.51
CA SER A 70 13.75 9.67 0.95
C SER A 70 14.38 8.38 1.46
N ALA A 71 14.98 8.42 2.65
CA ALA A 71 15.55 7.24 3.31
C ALA A 71 14.55 6.08 3.43
N GLY A 72 13.28 6.38 3.76
CA GLY A 72 12.23 5.36 3.82
C GLY A 72 11.92 4.74 2.46
N GLN A 73 11.93 5.51 1.37
CA GLN A 73 11.73 4.97 0.02
C GLN A 73 12.92 4.10 -0.41
N ILE A 74 14.14 4.51 -0.06
CA ILE A 74 15.35 3.73 -0.34
C ILE A 74 15.28 2.39 0.40
N ALA A 75 14.94 2.39 1.70
CA ALA A 75 14.81 1.17 2.50
C ALA A 75 13.76 0.21 1.92
N VAL A 76 12.58 0.70 1.53
CA VAL A 76 11.53 -0.14 0.90
C VAL A 76 11.98 -0.68 -0.45
N SER A 77 12.68 0.13 -1.26
CA SER A 77 13.22 -0.30 -2.55
C SER A 77 14.28 -1.39 -2.38
N GLU A 78 15.10 -1.29 -1.33
CA GLU A 78 16.11 -2.30 -0.99
C GLU A 78 15.47 -3.63 -0.58
N ILE A 79 14.44 -3.60 0.28
CA ILE A 79 13.68 -4.80 0.64
C ILE A 79 13.06 -5.43 -0.62
N HIS A 80 12.51 -4.63 -1.52
CA HIS A 80 11.95 -5.13 -2.77
C HIS A 80 12.99 -5.79 -3.66
N ARG A 81 14.17 -5.18 -3.80
CA ARG A 81 15.29 -5.74 -4.57
C ARG A 81 15.76 -7.09 -4.00
N ARG A 82 15.88 -7.18 -2.65
CA ARG A 82 16.23 -8.44 -1.98
C ARG A 82 15.15 -9.52 -2.19
N ALA A 83 13.87 -9.15 -2.13
CA ALA A 83 12.78 -10.07 -2.41
C ALA A 83 12.84 -10.63 -3.85
N LEU A 84 13.10 -9.78 -4.84
CA LEU A 84 13.25 -10.22 -6.23
C LEU A 84 14.47 -11.12 -6.42
N ALA A 85 15.58 -10.84 -5.75
CA ALA A 85 16.77 -11.68 -5.78
C ALA A 85 16.47 -13.05 -5.16
N ALA A 86 15.85 -13.08 -3.98
CA ALA A 86 15.45 -14.30 -3.29
C ALA A 86 14.50 -15.16 -4.13
N TRP A 87 13.51 -14.57 -4.82
CA TRP A 87 12.64 -15.31 -5.72
C TRP A 87 13.39 -16.08 -6.81
N ARG A 88 14.45 -15.48 -7.35
CA ARG A 88 15.26 -16.09 -8.43
C ARG A 88 16.10 -17.27 -7.96
N THR A 89 16.39 -17.36 -6.66
CA THR A 89 17.14 -18.46 -6.06
C THR A 89 16.27 -19.62 -5.59
N LEU A 90 14.93 -19.46 -5.62
CA LEU A 90 14.01 -20.52 -5.23
C LEU A 90 14.00 -21.64 -6.30
N ASP A 91 13.95 -22.88 -5.83
CA ASP A 91 13.72 -24.02 -6.67
C ASP A 91 12.38 -23.92 -7.41
N HIS A 92 12.33 -24.49 -8.61
CA HIS A 92 11.15 -24.44 -9.47
C HIS A 92 9.90 -25.01 -8.78
N ASP A 93 10.03 -26.10 -8.04
CA ASP A 93 8.93 -26.73 -7.30
C ASP A 93 8.38 -25.83 -6.20
N VAL A 94 9.26 -25.03 -5.55
CA VAL A 94 8.85 -24.03 -4.56
C VAL A 94 8.09 -22.90 -5.24
N GLN A 95 8.55 -22.45 -6.41
CA GLN A 95 7.84 -21.41 -7.19
C GLN A 95 6.47 -21.90 -7.66
N LEU A 96 6.33 -23.17 -8.07
CA LEU A 96 5.04 -23.76 -8.43
C LEU A 96 4.08 -23.80 -7.24
N ARG A 97 4.54 -24.16 -6.04
CA ARG A 97 3.71 -24.11 -4.82
C ARG A 97 3.24 -22.68 -4.49
N TRP A 98 4.07 -21.66 -4.71
CA TRP A 98 3.65 -20.28 -4.58
C TRP A 98 2.54 -19.92 -5.55
N ASN A 99 2.62 -20.37 -6.81
CA ASN A 99 1.58 -20.14 -7.82
C ASN A 99 0.27 -20.85 -7.43
N GLU A 100 0.35 -22.08 -6.95
CA GLU A 100 -0.81 -22.83 -6.46
C GLU A 100 -1.52 -22.10 -5.33
N TYR A 101 -0.78 -21.68 -4.30
CA TYR A 101 -1.37 -20.99 -3.16
C TYR A 101 -1.86 -19.57 -3.48
N ALA A 102 -1.29 -18.92 -4.48
CA ALA A 102 -1.76 -17.63 -4.95
C ALA A 102 -3.20 -17.69 -5.50
N ASN A 103 -3.59 -18.81 -6.08
CA ASN A 103 -4.95 -19.01 -6.58
C ASN A 103 -6.02 -19.01 -5.47
N ALA A 104 -5.64 -19.35 -4.24
CA ALA A 104 -6.54 -19.34 -3.08
C ALA A 104 -6.67 -17.96 -2.42
N VAL A 105 -5.85 -16.98 -2.81
CA VAL A 105 -5.90 -15.64 -2.24
C VAL A 105 -7.07 -14.86 -2.84
N PRO A 106 -7.99 -14.30 -2.01
CA PRO A 106 -9.12 -13.55 -2.52
C PRO A 106 -8.66 -12.34 -3.36
N SER A 107 -9.28 -12.16 -4.51
CA SER A 107 -9.04 -10.97 -5.33
C SER A 107 -9.46 -9.71 -4.57
N HIS A 108 -8.59 -8.72 -4.54
CA HIS A 108 -8.83 -7.40 -3.93
C HIS A 108 -8.84 -6.27 -4.97
N ARG A 109 -8.84 -6.62 -6.26
CA ARG A 109 -8.95 -5.67 -7.37
C ARG A 109 -10.19 -5.98 -8.19
N PRO A 110 -10.89 -4.97 -8.69
CA PRO A 110 -11.97 -5.16 -9.64
C PRO A 110 -11.48 -5.79 -10.96
N PRO A 111 -12.26 -6.66 -11.59
CA PRO A 111 -13.52 -7.21 -11.11
C PRO A 111 -13.30 -8.21 -9.96
N PHE A 112 -14.20 -8.19 -8.96
CA PHE A 112 -14.15 -9.11 -7.81
C PHE A 112 -14.83 -10.46 -8.14
N ASP A 113 -14.77 -10.87 -9.37
CA ASP A 113 -15.43 -12.08 -9.92
C ASP A 113 -14.62 -13.37 -9.73
N GLY A 114 -13.48 -13.28 -9.04
CA GLY A 114 -12.59 -14.41 -8.81
C GLY A 114 -11.67 -14.74 -10.00
N THR A 115 -11.79 -14.04 -11.13
CA THR A 115 -10.95 -14.28 -12.31
C THR A 115 -9.59 -13.61 -12.24
N SER A 116 -9.44 -12.61 -11.36
CA SER A 116 -8.20 -11.85 -11.19
C SER A 116 -7.46 -12.32 -9.94
N HIS A 117 -6.52 -13.21 -10.10
CA HIS A 117 -5.69 -13.71 -9.01
C HIS A 117 -4.34 -13.00 -8.94
N ILE A 118 -3.78 -12.95 -7.74
CA ILE A 118 -2.39 -12.56 -7.54
C ILE A 118 -1.49 -13.69 -8.09
N THR A 119 -0.35 -13.35 -8.69
CA THR A 119 0.63 -14.37 -9.07
C THR A 119 1.42 -14.86 -7.87
N GLY A 120 1.96 -16.08 -7.93
CA GLY A 120 2.82 -16.63 -6.86
C GLY A 120 4.02 -15.72 -6.55
N HIS A 121 4.63 -15.15 -7.59
CA HIS A 121 5.69 -14.16 -7.44
C HIS A 121 5.25 -12.95 -6.61
N ASN A 122 4.07 -12.37 -6.90
CA ASN A 122 3.57 -11.23 -6.16
C ASN A 122 3.17 -11.59 -4.73
N LEU A 123 2.65 -12.81 -4.52
CA LEU A 123 2.35 -13.32 -3.18
C LEU A 123 3.63 -13.47 -2.35
N PHE A 124 4.69 -14.08 -2.93
CA PHE A 124 5.99 -14.19 -2.30
C PHE A 124 6.58 -12.82 -1.93
N VAL A 125 6.60 -11.88 -2.87
CA VAL A 125 7.10 -10.53 -2.62
C VAL A 125 6.31 -9.84 -1.51
N SER A 126 4.99 -10.02 -1.47
CA SER A 126 4.15 -9.49 -0.39
C SER A 126 4.49 -10.10 0.97
N ALA A 127 4.70 -11.42 1.03
CA ALA A 127 5.12 -12.12 2.25
C ALA A 127 6.50 -11.67 2.72
N TYR A 128 7.45 -11.55 1.79
CA TYR A 128 8.80 -11.06 2.09
C TYR A 128 8.79 -9.66 2.70
N HIS A 129 7.99 -8.75 2.14
CA HIS A 129 7.79 -7.41 2.73
C HIS A 129 7.12 -7.47 4.10
N GLY A 130 6.20 -8.41 4.32
CA GLY A 130 5.58 -8.62 5.63
C GLY A 130 6.61 -9.02 6.68
N PHE A 131 7.44 -10.02 6.39
CA PHE A 131 8.53 -10.43 7.29
C PHE A 131 9.55 -9.33 7.52
N ALA A 132 9.97 -8.60 6.50
CA ALA A 132 10.88 -7.48 6.67
C ALA A 132 10.31 -6.39 7.59
N GLN A 133 8.99 -6.14 7.56
CA GLN A 133 8.33 -5.22 8.47
C GLN A 133 8.29 -5.75 9.92
N LEU A 134 8.23 -7.06 10.10
CA LEU A 134 8.31 -7.70 11.41
C LEU A 134 9.74 -7.75 11.98
N GLY A 135 10.73 -7.26 11.21
CA GLY A 135 12.15 -7.37 11.57
C GLY A 135 12.75 -8.74 11.29
N ASN A 136 12.06 -9.60 10.55
CA ASN A 136 12.53 -10.92 10.19
C ASN A 136 13.22 -10.87 8.82
N GLU A 137 14.40 -11.51 8.71
CA GLU A 137 15.15 -11.60 7.45
C GLU A 137 14.96 -12.96 6.75
N HIS A 138 13.99 -13.75 7.17
CA HIS A 138 13.75 -15.07 6.59
C HIS A 138 13.16 -14.98 5.18
N ILE A 139 13.59 -15.89 4.32
CA ILE A 139 12.90 -16.15 3.04
C ILE A 139 11.58 -16.84 3.37
N PRO A 140 10.42 -16.26 2.96
CA PRO A 140 9.13 -16.86 3.26
C PRO A 140 8.96 -18.20 2.58
N GLU A 141 8.40 -19.16 3.32
CA GLU A 141 7.99 -20.45 2.77
C GLU A 141 6.58 -20.36 2.18
N PRO A 142 6.31 -21.11 1.09
CA PRO A 142 4.96 -21.16 0.54
C PRO A 142 3.99 -21.80 1.56
N ARG A 143 2.95 -21.07 1.95
CA ARG A 143 1.91 -21.53 2.86
C ARG A 143 0.53 -21.21 2.32
N LYS A 144 -0.43 -22.10 2.59
CA LYS A 144 -1.80 -21.90 2.17
C LYS A 144 -2.39 -20.65 2.80
N TRP A 145 -3.09 -19.87 2.00
CA TRP A 145 -3.85 -18.73 2.49
C TRP A 145 -4.94 -19.17 3.48
N THR A 146 -5.01 -18.49 4.59
CA THR A 146 -6.09 -18.61 5.56
C THR A 146 -6.77 -17.27 5.72
N PRO A 147 -8.13 -17.22 5.82
CA PRO A 147 -8.83 -15.97 6.05
C PRO A 147 -8.36 -15.29 7.33
N PHE A 148 -8.11 -13.98 7.23
CA PHE A 148 -7.75 -13.19 8.40
C PHE A 148 -8.97 -12.92 9.28
N PRO A 149 -8.81 -12.90 10.61
CA PRO A 149 -9.86 -12.45 11.50
C PRO A 149 -10.20 -10.98 11.23
N CYS A 150 -11.46 -10.62 11.41
CA CYS A 150 -11.87 -9.23 11.33
C CYS A 150 -11.39 -8.51 12.60
N VAL A 151 -10.64 -7.42 12.45
CA VAL A 151 -10.26 -6.54 13.54
C VAL A 151 -10.96 -5.19 13.38
N VAL A 152 -11.40 -4.62 14.50
CA VAL A 152 -11.98 -3.28 14.58
C VAL A 152 -11.24 -2.52 15.68
N ILE A 153 -10.83 -1.29 15.38
CA ILE A 153 -10.34 -0.35 16.38
C ILE A 153 -11.55 0.42 16.89
N GLU A 154 -11.85 0.33 18.18
CA GLU A 154 -12.96 1.03 18.81
C GLU A 154 -12.59 2.47 19.16
N SER A 155 -11.43 2.64 19.78
CA SER A 155 -10.92 3.95 20.19
C SER A 155 -9.40 3.98 20.14
N ILE A 156 -8.86 5.19 20.04
CA ILE A 156 -7.42 5.44 20.11
C ILE A 156 -7.21 6.56 21.11
N SER A 157 -6.45 6.25 22.16
CA SER A 157 -5.94 7.25 23.11
C SER A 157 -4.44 7.46 22.88
N THR A 158 -3.95 8.63 23.27
CA THR A 158 -2.56 9.00 23.08
C THR A 158 -1.91 9.34 24.40
N VAL A 159 -0.70 8.86 24.59
CA VAL A 159 0.18 9.21 25.71
C VAL A 159 1.51 9.66 25.12
N SER A 160 1.92 10.86 25.45
CA SER A 160 3.22 11.40 25.02
C SER A 160 4.28 11.10 26.07
N ASP A 161 5.41 10.61 25.66
CA ASP A 161 6.66 10.63 26.42
C ASP A 161 7.67 11.55 25.72
N GLU A 162 8.89 11.69 26.28
CA GLU A 162 9.90 12.62 25.75
C GLU A 162 10.36 12.29 24.33
N GLU A 163 10.34 11.03 23.94
CA GLU A 163 10.85 10.56 22.66
C GLU A 163 9.77 10.13 21.68
N ASN A 164 8.63 9.66 22.19
CA ASN A 164 7.60 9.02 21.39
C ASN A 164 6.20 9.45 21.80
N LEU A 165 5.32 9.45 20.83
CA LEU A 165 3.88 9.41 21.03
C LEU A 165 3.42 7.96 21.00
N ARG A 166 2.84 7.47 22.09
CA ARG A 166 2.24 6.14 22.15
C ARG A 166 0.77 6.23 21.81
N LEU A 167 0.38 5.54 20.76
CA LEU A 167 -1.04 5.34 20.42
C LEU A 167 -1.49 4.04 21.07
N ILE A 168 -2.46 4.13 21.96
CA ILE A 168 -3.08 2.99 22.62
C ILE A 168 -4.39 2.71 21.90
N CYS A 169 -4.38 1.69 21.03
CA CYS A 169 -5.53 1.29 20.24
C CYS A 169 -6.34 0.23 21.01
N LYS A 170 -7.57 0.57 21.43
CA LYS A 170 -8.52 -0.44 21.92
C LYS A 170 -9.08 -1.18 20.72
N THR A 171 -8.84 -2.49 20.65
CA THR A 171 -9.17 -3.32 19.50
C THR A 171 -10.03 -4.49 19.88
N ILE A 172 -10.99 -4.82 19.02
CA ILE A 172 -11.76 -6.06 19.07
C ILE A 172 -11.45 -6.87 17.82
N MET A 173 -11.07 -8.14 18.03
CA MET A 173 -10.81 -9.11 16.97
C MET A 173 -11.93 -10.13 16.95
N ALA A 174 -12.42 -10.49 15.77
CA ALA A 174 -13.34 -11.59 15.61
C ALA A 174 -12.73 -12.89 16.15
N LYS A 175 -13.58 -13.81 16.62
CA LYS A 175 -13.17 -15.07 17.22
C LYS A 175 -12.14 -15.80 16.35
N THR A 176 -10.96 -16.01 16.90
CA THR A 176 -9.86 -16.79 16.31
C THR A 176 -9.22 -17.61 17.41
N SER A 177 -8.68 -18.79 17.05
CA SER A 177 -7.96 -19.65 18.01
C SER A 177 -6.61 -19.10 18.42
N GLU A 178 -5.99 -18.28 17.55
CA GLU A 178 -4.60 -17.83 17.72
C GLU A 178 -4.45 -16.32 17.48
N PRO A 179 -4.94 -15.46 18.40
CA PRO A 179 -4.79 -14.01 18.25
C PRO A 179 -3.32 -13.58 18.25
N SER A 180 -2.44 -14.27 18.99
CA SER A 180 -1.01 -13.99 19.06
C SER A 180 -0.24 -14.16 17.76
N ARG A 181 -0.85 -14.81 16.78
CA ARG A 181 -0.32 -14.95 15.43
C ARG A 181 -0.32 -13.64 14.65
N TYR A 182 -1.13 -12.67 15.05
CA TYR A 182 -1.33 -11.45 14.28
C TYR A 182 -0.72 -10.24 14.97
N ARG A 183 -0.18 -9.33 14.16
CA ARG A 183 0.32 -8.03 14.59
C ARG A 183 -0.40 -6.92 13.85
N LEU A 184 -0.75 -5.84 14.55
CA LEU A 184 -1.41 -4.68 13.95
C LEU A 184 -0.40 -3.84 13.16
N HIS A 185 -0.73 -3.58 11.91
CA HIS A 185 -0.01 -2.71 11.01
C HIS A 185 -0.91 -1.50 10.70
N ILE A 186 -0.46 -0.30 11.01
CA ILE A 186 -1.26 0.90 10.94
C ILE A 186 -0.54 2.01 10.17
N LYS A 187 -1.28 2.70 9.33
CA LYS A 187 -0.86 3.96 8.70
C LYS A 187 -1.66 5.08 9.32
N ILE A 188 -1.00 6.14 9.75
CA ILE A 188 -1.63 7.24 10.45
C ILE A 188 -1.31 8.59 9.81
N GLN A 189 -2.22 9.53 10.00
CA GLN A 189 -2.05 10.94 9.72
C GLN A 189 -2.85 11.74 10.76
N PHE A 190 -2.20 12.66 11.41
CA PHE A 190 -2.88 13.69 12.18
C PHE A 190 -3.27 14.86 11.27
N ALA A 191 -4.47 15.34 11.41
CA ALA A 191 -4.94 16.53 10.71
C ALA A 191 -5.88 17.34 11.61
N SER A 192 -5.81 18.66 11.54
CA SER A 192 -6.75 19.51 12.26
C SER A 192 -8.18 19.21 11.84
N ALA A 193 -9.16 19.51 12.70
CA ALA A 193 -10.57 19.21 12.45
C ALA A 193 -11.11 19.81 11.14
N LYS A 194 -10.50 20.90 10.65
CA LYS A 194 -10.86 21.59 9.40
C LYS A 194 -10.22 21.02 8.15
N VAL A 195 -9.24 20.12 8.28
CA VAL A 195 -8.46 19.59 7.16
C VAL A 195 -8.80 18.12 6.94
N GLY A 196 -9.18 17.77 5.73
CA GLY A 196 -9.46 16.38 5.34
C GLY A 196 -8.22 15.50 5.24
N LYS A 197 -8.43 14.21 5.13
CA LYS A 197 -7.37 13.20 4.91
C LYS A 197 -6.54 13.50 3.66
N LYS A 198 -5.22 13.46 3.81
CA LYS A 198 -4.25 13.56 2.71
C LYS A 198 -3.46 12.25 2.61
N PRO A 199 -3.85 11.30 1.76
CA PRO A 199 -3.25 9.95 1.73
C PRO A 199 -1.73 9.93 1.61
N GLY A 200 -1.15 10.85 0.84
CA GLY A 200 0.30 10.97 0.67
C GLY A 200 1.08 11.41 1.91
N LYS A 201 0.39 11.82 2.96
CA LYS A 201 0.97 12.23 4.25
C LYS A 201 0.90 11.13 5.32
N MET A 202 0.22 10.02 5.05
CA MET A 202 0.15 8.91 6.01
C MET A 202 1.52 8.25 6.19
N ARG A 203 1.88 7.98 7.44
CA ARG A 203 3.09 7.25 7.83
C ARG A 203 2.71 5.90 8.41
N MET A 204 3.58 4.93 8.21
CA MET A 204 3.35 3.53 8.53
C MET A 204 4.11 3.14 9.79
N PHE A 205 3.40 2.44 10.67
CA PHE A 205 3.92 1.93 11.92
C PHE A 205 3.42 0.50 12.15
N LEU A 206 4.16 -0.22 12.96
CA LEU A 206 3.80 -1.55 13.43
C LEU A 206 3.55 -1.47 14.93
N ALA A 207 2.59 -2.23 15.43
CA ALA A 207 2.39 -2.37 16.87
C ALA A 207 3.63 -2.99 17.53
N ASP A 208 3.88 -2.61 18.78
CA ASP A 208 5.04 -3.12 19.54
C ASP A 208 4.96 -4.62 19.72
N GLU A 209 3.76 -5.15 19.97
CA GLU A 209 3.51 -6.55 20.25
C GLU A 209 2.40 -7.15 19.38
N ASN A 210 2.35 -8.47 19.35
CA ASN A 210 1.23 -9.21 18.78
C ASN A 210 0.00 -9.10 19.68
N PHE A 211 -1.17 -9.39 19.14
CA PHE A 211 -2.38 -9.47 19.95
C PHE A 211 -2.26 -10.57 21.00
N ARG A 212 -2.58 -10.25 22.25
CA ARG A 212 -2.57 -11.24 23.33
C ARG A 212 -3.94 -11.91 23.50
N ARG A 213 -5.02 -11.17 23.22
CA ARG A 213 -6.42 -11.59 23.41
C ARG A 213 -7.29 -11.05 22.27
N LEU A 214 -8.53 -11.49 22.20
CA LEU A 214 -9.52 -10.99 21.22
C LEU A 214 -9.87 -9.52 21.47
N GLU A 215 -9.95 -9.09 22.72
CA GLU A 215 -10.02 -7.70 23.12
C GLU A 215 -8.67 -7.32 23.69
N SER A 216 -8.01 -6.36 23.10
CA SER A 216 -6.65 -5.98 23.46
C SER A 216 -6.43 -4.48 23.33
N PHE A 217 -5.59 -3.96 24.22
CA PHE A 217 -4.97 -2.67 24.03
C PHE A 217 -3.64 -2.88 23.30
N VAL A 218 -3.56 -2.37 22.10
CA VAL A 218 -2.38 -2.51 21.24
C VAL A 218 -1.64 -1.18 21.20
N VAL A 219 -0.37 -1.19 21.58
CA VAL A 219 0.46 0.02 21.62
C VAL A 219 1.24 0.15 20.32
N VAL A 220 1.20 1.37 19.75
CA VAL A 220 1.98 1.75 18.58
C VAL A 220 2.84 2.95 18.93
N LYS A 221 4.14 2.81 18.84
CA LYS A 221 5.09 3.90 19.08
C LYS A 221 5.29 4.72 17.81
N VAL A 222 5.15 6.02 17.94
CA VAL A 222 5.36 6.99 16.87
C VAL A 222 6.45 7.94 17.30
N PRO A 223 7.66 7.88 16.70
CA PRO A 223 8.78 8.75 17.09
C PRO A 223 8.42 10.23 16.93
N MET A 224 8.83 11.08 17.88
CA MET A 224 8.67 12.53 17.81
C MET A 224 9.30 13.12 16.56
N SER A 225 10.42 12.57 16.13
CA SER A 225 11.12 12.95 14.90
C SER A 225 10.32 12.71 13.60
N SER A 226 9.17 12.01 13.67
CA SER A 226 8.32 11.75 12.51
C SER A 226 7.69 13.02 11.92
N GLY A 227 7.61 14.12 12.68
CA GLY A 227 7.01 15.39 12.26
C GLY A 227 5.53 15.30 11.91
N LEU A 228 4.82 14.31 12.46
CA LEU A 228 3.41 14.05 12.13
C LEU A 228 2.44 14.93 12.89
N TRP A 229 2.87 15.56 13.98
CA TRP A 229 2.04 16.45 14.82
C TRP A 229 2.86 17.61 15.37
N ASN A 230 2.18 18.67 15.75
CA ASN A 230 2.68 19.78 16.54
C ASN A 230 2.23 19.59 17.99
N ALA A 231 2.73 20.38 18.93
CA ALA A 231 2.60 20.22 20.37
C ALA A 231 1.16 20.10 20.91
N ASP A 232 0.16 20.63 20.23
CA ASP A 232 -1.23 20.59 20.67
C ASP A 232 -2.05 19.58 19.87
N LEU A 233 -2.30 18.40 20.47
CA LEU A 233 -3.02 17.28 19.83
C LEU A 233 -4.54 17.37 20.02
N ASN A 234 -5.04 18.20 20.93
CA ASN A 234 -6.46 18.22 21.33
C ASN A 234 -7.40 18.64 20.17
N GLU A 235 -6.90 19.38 19.20
CA GLU A 235 -7.67 19.83 18.03
C GLU A 235 -7.50 18.92 16.81
N TYR A 236 -6.80 17.78 16.94
CA TYR A 236 -6.52 16.93 15.83
C TYR A 236 -7.48 15.73 15.72
N ARG A 237 -7.72 15.33 14.47
CA ARG A 237 -8.31 14.04 14.13
C ARG A 237 -7.20 13.11 13.65
N LEU A 238 -7.28 11.88 14.08
CA LEU A 238 -6.40 10.82 13.62
C LEU A 238 -7.10 10.04 12.49
N PHE A 239 -6.59 10.17 11.29
CA PHE A 239 -6.96 9.30 10.18
C PHE A 239 -6.05 8.09 10.19
N CYS A 240 -6.60 6.91 10.19
CA CYS A 240 -5.83 5.70 10.12
C CYS A 240 -6.32 4.74 9.03
N ARG A 241 -5.39 3.93 8.54
CA ARG A 241 -5.63 2.75 7.73
C ARG A 241 -4.89 1.61 8.39
N TYR A 242 -5.58 0.55 8.74
CA TYR A 242 -4.98 -0.55 9.51
C TYR A 242 -5.25 -1.89 8.86
N SER A 243 -4.34 -2.80 9.06
CA SER A 243 -4.37 -4.18 8.57
C SER A 243 -3.67 -5.10 9.58
N LEU A 244 -3.85 -6.40 9.40
CA LEU A 244 -3.12 -7.41 10.16
C LEU A 244 -1.97 -7.95 9.31
N ILE A 245 -0.86 -8.24 9.98
CA ILE A 245 0.23 -9.07 9.45
C ILE A 245 0.22 -10.39 10.21
N ASP A 246 0.19 -11.48 9.48
CA ASP A 246 0.41 -12.82 10.01
C ASP A 246 1.89 -13.03 10.24
N THR A 247 2.30 -13.24 11.49
CA THR A 247 3.72 -13.38 11.86
C THR A 247 4.34 -14.70 11.42
N ILE A 248 3.52 -15.68 11.05
CA ILE A 248 4.00 -17.00 10.58
C ILE A 248 4.21 -17.00 9.07
N THR A 249 3.33 -16.32 8.31
CA THR A 249 3.36 -16.37 6.84
C THR A 249 3.87 -15.08 6.19
N GLY A 250 3.92 -13.98 6.95
CA GLY A 250 4.18 -12.65 6.40
C GLY A 250 3.02 -12.07 5.58
N TYR A 251 1.92 -12.81 5.43
CA TYR A 251 0.77 -12.33 4.68
C TYR A 251 0.09 -11.17 5.37
N ARG A 252 -0.59 -10.35 4.59
CA ARG A 252 -1.34 -9.17 5.07
C ARG A 252 -2.73 -9.18 4.49
N ASN A 253 -3.71 -8.75 5.30
CA ASN A 253 -5.04 -8.50 4.78
C ASN A 253 -5.17 -7.09 4.21
N ASN A 254 -6.33 -6.79 3.63
CA ASN A 254 -6.66 -5.47 3.12
C ASN A 254 -6.77 -4.45 4.26
N PHE A 255 -6.39 -3.20 3.96
CA PHE A 255 -6.55 -2.10 4.89
C PHE A 255 -8.02 -1.76 5.14
N LYS A 256 -8.35 -1.58 6.41
CA LYS A 256 -9.55 -0.88 6.85
C LYS A 256 -9.22 0.57 7.15
N GLU A 257 -10.18 1.45 7.03
CA GLU A 257 -10.04 2.87 7.34
C GLU A 257 -10.84 3.22 8.59
N GLY A 258 -10.30 4.13 9.39
CA GLY A 258 -10.96 4.70 10.57
C GLY A 258 -10.55 6.16 10.75
N THR A 259 -11.43 6.90 11.42
CA THR A 259 -11.17 8.27 11.84
C THR A 259 -11.54 8.38 13.31
N PHE A 260 -10.62 8.85 14.13
CA PHE A 260 -10.78 8.93 15.57
C PHE A 260 -10.51 10.35 16.03
N ALA A 261 -11.24 10.82 17.07
CA ALA A 261 -10.82 11.97 17.85
C ALA A 261 -9.54 11.59 18.61
N VAL A 262 -8.63 12.55 18.76
CA VAL A 262 -7.42 12.31 19.57
C VAL A 262 -7.74 12.67 21.00
N GLU A 263 -7.78 11.68 21.87
CA GLU A 263 -7.91 11.88 23.32
C GLU A 263 -6.50 11.85 23.94
N VAL A 264 -6.08 12.99 24.48
CA VAL A 264 -4.80 13.09 25.18
C VAL A 264 -5.02 12.72 26.65
N ASN A 265 -4.61 11.54 27.00
CA ASN A 265 -4.66 11.06 28.40
C ASN A 265 -3.29 11.27 29.07
N SER A 266 -3.20 12.28 29.93
CA SER A 266 -2.01 12.52 30.75
C SER A 266 -1.78 11.47 31.86
N ASN A 267 -2.75 10.57 32.14
CA ASN A 267 -2.77 9.72 33.33
C ASN A 267 -3.05 8.23 33.06
N LEU A 268 -2.87 7.71 31.86
CA LEU A 268 -3.04 6.26 31.66
C LEU A 268 -1.80 5.49 32.13
N ASN A 269 -1.91 4.82 33.30
CA ASN A 269 -1.08 3.67 33.61
C ASN A 269 -1.36 2.60 32.54
N VAL A 270 -0.46 2.45 31.59
CA VAL A 270 -0.52 1.36 30.59
C VAL A 270 -0.44 0.06 31.38
N PRO A 271 -1.46 -0.82 31.34
CA PRO A 271 -1.35 -2.13 31.97
C PRO A 271 -0.17 -2.88 31.34
N LYS A 272 0.73 -3.33 32.20
CA LYS A 272 1.89 -4.17 31.81
C LYS A 272 1.47 -5.52 31.26
#